data_27e064f231269017cf3463803746336d
#
_entry.id   27e064f231269017cf3463803746336d
#
_cell.length_a   1.000
_cell.length_b   1.000
_cell.length_c   1.000
_cell.angle_alpha   90.00
_cell.angle_beta   90.00
_cell.angle_gamma   90.00
#
_symmetry.space_group_name_H-M   'P 1'
#
loop_
_entity.id
_entity.type
_entity.pdbx_description
1 polymer ?
#
loop_
_entity_poly.entity_id
_entity_poly.type
_entity_poly.pdbx_seq_one_letter_code
_entity_poly.pdbx_strand_id
1 'polypeptide(L)'
;MSEAAILTEGLSKSFGALAAVSELNLKIQPGAVYGFLGRNGAGKTTTMRMLLGLVRPTKGSARVLGLDSTKEQELLRILERVGFVPQRKQLYGWATPAELVRMNKAYFPRCSDEMAAGLAKRLEIPMKMAFKKLSIGNQSKVALLLALAQGAEVLVLDEPTAGLDPVMVDEILRTLIEDHISQGRTIFISSHHLGEVEQICDWVGILEEGRLLLESRLEEIRQEFRLVIVSGEGLPAAKSPDVVSATTDGRFQRYVVAREAERFAAELRGQGATILEISPLGLRELFLHLVRKEDPCTPGNAGAKAAPVSSFS
;
A
#
# COMPACT_ATOMS: atom_id res chain seq x y z
N MET A 1 6.95 -10.94 -21.54
CA MET A 1 6.83 -10.12 -20.33
C MET A 1 5.40 -10.27 -19.85
N SER A 2 5.17 -10.73 -18.63
CA SER A 2 3.81 -10.85 -18.08
C SER A 2 3.19 -9.46 -17.94
N GLU A 3 1.91 -9.36 -18.32
CA GLU A 3 1.13 -8.12 -18.16
C GLU A 3 0.97 -7.82 -16.64
N ALA A 4 1.09 -6.56 -16.24
CA ALA A 4 0.94 -6.18 -14.83
C ALA A 4 -0.45 -6.54 -14.29
N ALA A 5 -0.53 -7.00 -13.05
CA ALA A 5 -1.82 -7.26 -12.39
C ALA A 5 -2.59 -5.96 -12.11
N ILE A 6 -1.86 -4.89 -11.74
CA ILE A 6 -2.41 -3.54 -11.62
C ILE A 6 -1.45 -2.57 -12.29
N LEU A 7 -1.98 -1.70 -13.16
CA LEU A 7 -1.23 -0.65 -13.85
C LEU A 7 -2.01 0.67 -13.75
N THR A 8 -1.34 1.72 -13.30
CA THR A 8 -1.90 3.08 -13.37
C THR A 8 -0.92 4.01 -14.08
N GLU A 9 -1.45 4.91 -14.92
CA GLU A 9 -0.66 5.85 -15.70
C GLU A 9 -1.24 7.26 -15.52
N GLY A 10 -0.51 8.11 -14.80
CA GLY A 10 -0.91 9.49 -14.48
C GLY A 10 -2.27 9.57 -13.76
N LEU A 11 -2.65 8.51 -13.02
CA LEU A 11 -3.96 8.39 -12.39
C LEU A 11 -4.18 9.52 -11.40
N SER A 12 -5.25 10.30 -11.62
CA SER A 12 -5.53 11.48 -10.80
C SER A 12 -7.00 11.57 -10.46
N LYS A 13 -7.30 12.06 -9.24
CA LYS A 13 -8.66 12.32 -8.77
C LYS A 13 -8.73 13.60 -7.97
N SER A 14 -9.61 14.50 -8.39
CA SER A 14 -9.99 15.70 -7.64
C SER A 14 -11.45 15.66 -7.22
N PHE A 15 -11.73 16.13 -6.02
CA PHE A 15 -13.08 16.39 -5.49
C PHE A 15 -13.18 17.89 -5.21
N GLY A 16 -13.79 18.64 -6.17
CA GLY A 16 -13.74 20.10 -6.14
C GLY A 16 -12.29 20.61 -6.15
N ALA A 17 -11.90 21.39 -5.16
CA ALA A 17 -10.55 21.93 -5.01
C ALA A 17 -9.53 20.93 -4.41
N LEU A 18 -10.02 19.83 -3.82
CA LEU A 18 -9.14 18.83 -3.19
C LEU A 18 -8.61 17.83 -4.22
N ALA A 19 -7.31 17.85 -4.45
CA ALA A 19 -6.61 16.80 -5.22
C ALA A 19 -6.35 15.60 -4.31
N ALA A 20 -7.20 14.56 -4.39
CA ALA A 20 -7.09 13.39 -3.56
C ALA A 20 -6.04 12.39 -4.06
N VAL A 21 -5.78 12.34 -5.37
CA VAL A 21 -4.72 11.56 -6.02
C VAL A 21 -4.18 12.38 -7.18
N SER A 22 -2.85 12.43 -7.33
CA SER A 22 -2.17 13.25 -8.34
C SER A 22 -1.09 12.47 -9.06
N GLU A 23 -1.30 12.24 -10.37
CA GLU A 23 -0.32 11.63 -11.29
C GLU A 23 0.28 10.31 -10.79
N LEU A 24 -0.56 9.46 -10.17
CA LEU A 24 -0.14 8.18 -9.60
C LEU A 24 0.19 7.18 -10.70
N ASN A 25 1.42 6.68 -10.66
CA ASN A 25 1.92 5.62 -11.53
C ASN A 25 2.27 4.42 -10.66
N LEU A 26 1.58 3.30 -10.84
CA LEU A 26 1.82 2.01 -10.16
C LEU A 26 1.94 0.90 -11.19
N LYS A 27 2.84 -0.05 -10.92
CA LYS A 27 3.01 -1.25 -11.74
C LYS A 27 3.19 -2.47 -10.84
N ILE A 28 2.09 -3.11 -10.46
CA ILE A 28 2.11 -4.27 -9.58
C ILE A 28 2.14 -5.54 -10.42
N GLN A 29 3.13 -6.38 -10.20
CA GLN A 29 3.31 -7.63 -10.93
C GLN A 29 2.32 -8.71 -10.44
N PRO A 30 1.93 -9.66 -11.31
CA PRO A 30 1.16 -10.82 -10.88
C PRO A 30 1.88 -11.59 -9.77
N GLY A 31 1.15 -12.02 -8.76
CA GLY A 31 1.68 -12.76 -7.62
C GLY A 31 2.48 -11.93 -6.62
N ALA A 32 2.49 -10.61 -6.71
CA ALA A 32 3.15 -9.76 -5.71
C ALA A 32 2.21 -9.47 -4.52
N VAL A 33 2.79 -9.36 -3.33
CA VAL A 33 2.13 -8.77 -2.15
C VAL A 33 2.60 -7.34 -1.99
N TYR A 34 1.74 -6.39 -2.35
CA TYR A 34 2.07 -4.98 -2.41
C TYR A 34 1.40 -4.18 -1.28
N GLY A 35 2.20 -3.60 -0.39
CA GLY A 35 1.76 -2.71 0.68
C GLY A 35 1.66 -1.26 0.23
N PHE A 36 0.47 -0.68 0.33
CA PHE A 36 0.21 0.71 -0.03
C PHE A 36 0.07 1.56 1.23
N LEU A 37 1.17 2.18 1.63
CA LEU A 37 1.33 2.90 2.88
C LEU A 37 1.01 4.39 2.73
N GLY A 38 0.54 5.00 3.80
CA GLY A 38 0.29 6.44 3.86
C GLY A 38 -0.58 6.81 5.05
N ARG A 39 -0.55 8.08 5.43
CA ARG A 39 -1.41 8.62 6.49
C ARG A 39 -2.88 8.58 6.09
N ASN A 40 -3.77 8.80 7.06
CA ASN A 40 -5.18 8.98 6.78
C ASN A 40 -5.38 10.20 5.89
N GLY A 41 -6.16 10.02 4.80
CA GLY A 41 -6.35 11.08 3.80
C GLY A 41 -5.27 11.14 2.71
N ALA A 42 -4.24 10.29 2.72
CA ALA A 42 -3.19 10.30 1.68
C ALA A 42 -3.68 9.89 0.28
N GLY A 43 -4.90 9.34 0.13
CA GLY A 43 -5.46 8.96 -1.17
C GLY A 43 -5.59 7.44 -1.40
N LYS A 44 -5.19 6.59 -0.45
CA LYS A 44 -5.19 5.12 -0.55
C LYS A 44 -6.56 4.55 -0.97
N THR A 45 -7.59 4.81 -0.17
CA THR A 45 -8.97 4.37 -0.46
C THR A 45 -9.49 4.89 -1.80
N THR A 46 -9.17 6.15 -2.15
CA THR A 46 -9.57 6.75 -3.43
C THR A 46 -8.93 6.01 -4.60
N THR A 47 -7.64 5.69 -4.50
CA THR A 47 -6.92 4.89 -5.50
C THR A 47 -7.57 3.52 -5.69
N MET A 48 -7.79 2.78 -4.60
CA MET A 48 -8.44 1.46 -4.66
C MET A 48 -9.84 1.52 -5.27
N ARG A 49 -10.62 2.54 -4.93
CA ARG A 49 -11.95 2.73 -5.53
C ARG A 49 -11.90 3.07 -7.01
N MET A 50 -10.86 3.76 -7.50
CA MET A 50 -10.68 4.01 -8.93
C MET A 50 -10.33 2.72 -9.68
N LEU A 51 -9.48 1.86 -9.12
CA LEU A 51 -9.15 0.53 -9.67
C LEU A 51 -10.39 -0.36 -9.82
N LEU A 52 -11.35 -0.22 -8.92
CA LEU A 52 -12.61 -0.99 -8.91
C LEU A 52 -13.77 -0.28 -9.64
N GLY A 53 -13.51 0.84 -10.33
CA GLY A 53 -14.54 1.62 -11.03
C GLY A 53 -15.57 2.27 -10.12
N LEU A 54 -15.43 2.21 -8.79
CA LEU A 54 -16.32 2.81 -7.81
C LEU A 54 -16.21 4.35 -7.79
N VAL A 55 -15.08 4.87 -8.24
CA VAL A 55 -14.82 6.30 -8.41
C VAL A 55 -14.17 6.50 -9.77
N ARG A 56 -14.74 7.39 -10.59
CA ARG A 56 -14.17 7.70 -11.90
C ARG A 56 -12.95 8.63 -11.75
N PRO A 57 -11.81 8.32 -12.37
CA PRO A 57 -10.65 9.21 -12.39
C PRO A 57 -11.00 10.57 -13.04
N THR A 58 -10.29 11.62 -12.63
CA THR A 58 -10.37 12.93 -13.31
C THR A 58 -9.39 12.97 -14.50
N LYS A 59 -8.23 12.30 -14.38
CA LYS A 59 -7.22 12.16 -15.44
C LYS A 59 -6.50 10.82 -15.30
N GLY A 60 -5.79 10.43 -16.35
CA GLY A 60 -4.99 9.21 -16.40
C GLY A 60 -5.83 7.96 -16.61
N SER A 61 -5.22 6.80 -16.45
CA SER A 61 -5.83 5.49 -16.66
C SER A 61 -5.53 4.53 -15.52
N ALA A 62 -6.41 3.55 -15.34
CA ALA A 62 -6.23 2.46 -14.39
C ALA A 62 -6.64 1.15 -15.06
N ARG A 63 -5.74 0.15 -15.04
CA ARG A 63 -6.00 -1.18 -15.56
C ARG A 63 -5.78 -2.23 -14.48
N VAL A 64 -6.65 -3.21 -14.45
CA VAL A 64 -6.54 -4.38 -13.57
C VAL A 64 -6.63 -5.63 -14.44
N LEU A 65 -5.63 -6.50 -14.35
CA LEU A 65 -5.51 -7.70 -15.20
C LEU A 65 -5.64 -7.36 -16.70
N GLY A 66 -5.01 -6.24 -17.13
CA GLY A 66 -5.03 -5.72 -18.50
C GLY A 66 -6.31 -4.99 -18.91
N LEU A 67 -7.36 -5.02 -18.09
CA LEU A 67 -8.67 -4.45 -18.38
C LEU A 67 -8.79 -3.03 -17.81
N ASP A 68 -9.42 -2.13 -18.54
CA ASP A 68 -9.61 -0.73 -18.18
C ASP A 68 -10.81 -0.57 -17.21
N SER A 69 -10.53 -0.08 -15.99
CA SER A 69 -11.55 0.08 -14.94
C SER A 69 -12.58 1.18 -15.24
N THR A 70 -12.38 2.00 -16.27
CA THR A 70 -13.31 3.06 -16.66
C THR A 70 -14.35 2.61 -17.69
N LYS A 71 -14.17 1.44 -18.30
CA LYS A 71 -15.05 0.88 -19.31
C LYS A 71 -15.98 -0.16 -18.70
N GLU A 72 -17.28 0.06 -18.80
CA GLU A 72 -18.32 -0.74 -18.12
C GLU A 72 -18.20 -2.25 -18.41
N GLN A 73 -18.02 -2.66 -19.68
CA GLN A 73 -17.89 -4.07 -20.06
C GLN A 73 -16.61 -4.72 -19.50
N GLU A 74 -15.50 -3.97 -19.46
CA GLU A 74 -14.24 -4.44 -18.90
C GLU A 74 -14.30 -4.47 -17.37
N LEU A 75 -14.99 -3.49 -16.75
CA LEU A 75 -15.18 -3.40 -15.32
C LEU A 75 -15.91 -4.62 -14.74
N LEU A 76 -16.97 -5.11 -15.38
CA LEU A 76 -17.64 -6.33 -14.92
C LEU A 76 -16.69 -7.51 -14.88
N ARG A 77 -15.84 -7.67 -15.92
CA ARG A 77 -14.82 -8.73 -15.97
C ARG A 77 -13.72 -8.54 -14.91
N ILE A 78 -13.39 -7.29 -14.55
CA ILE A 78 -12.48 -6.99 -13.43
C ILE A 78 -13.12 -7.47 -12.12
N LEU A 79 -14.36 -7.07 -11.84
CA LEU A 79 -15.05 -7.36 -10.60
C LEU A 79 -15.29 -8.88 -10.38
N GLU A 80 -15.42 -9.67 -11.45
CA GLU A 80 -15.48 -11.13 -11.35
C GLU A 80 -14.15 -11.77 -10.90
N ARG A 81 -13.03 -11.07 -11.07
CA ARG A 81 -11.67 -11.59 -10.84
C ARG A 81 -10.95 -10.90 -9.68
N VAL A 82 -11.56 -9.89 -9.08
CA VAL A 82 -11.00 -9.11 -7.97
C VAL A 82 -11.82 -9.30 -6.71
N GLY A 83 -11.19 -9.78 -5.64
CA GLY A 83 -11.77 -9.78 -4.30
C GLY A 83 -11.51 -8.44 -3.61
N PHE A 84 -12.56 -7.82 -3.08
CA PHE A 84 -12.43 -6.53 -2.41
C PHE A 84 -12.88 -6.59 -0.95
N VAL A 85 -12.01 -6.13 -0.06
CA VAL A 85 -12.35 -5.90 1.36
C VAL A 85 -12.25 -4.40 1.65
N PRO A 86 -13.40 -3.70 1.78
CA PRO A 86 -13.41 -2.28 2.09
C PRO A 86 -13.06 -2.02 3.56
N GLN A 87 -12.53 -0.83 3.87
CA GLN A 87 -12.24 -0.40 5.24
C GLN A 87 -13.50 -0.48 6.13
N ARG A 88 -14.65 0.01 5.64
CA ARG A 88 -15.95 -0.17 6.32
C ARG A 88 -16.67 -1.36 5.73
N LYS A 89 -16.85 -2.42 6.51
CA LYS A 89 -17.50 -3.67 6.12
C LYS A 89 -19.02 -3.48 6.09
N GLN A 90 -19.53 -2.92 4.99
CA GLN A 90 -20.98 -2.68 4.78
C GLN A 90 -21.57 -3.85 3.98
N LEU A 91 -21.93 -4.91 4.67
CA LEU A 91 -22.68 -6.04 4.13
C LEU A 91 -24.13 -6.01 4.62
N TYR A 92 -24.98 -6.88 4.09
CA TYR A 92 -26.38 -6.98 4.51
C TYR A 92 -26.47 -7.38 5.98
N GLY A 93 -26.75 -6.43 6.86
CA GLY A 93 -26.70 -6.61 8.31
C GLY A 93 -27.67 -7.65 8.86
N TRP A 94 -28.75 -7.94 8.13
CA TRP A 94 -29.74 -8.98 8.45
C TRP A 94 -29.27 -10.39 8.07
N ALA A 95 -28.39 -10.52 7.07
CA ALA A 95 -27.93 -11.80 6.56
C ALA A 95 -26.90 -12.44 7.50
N THR A 96 -26.90 -13.73 7.59
CA THR A 96 -25.87 -14.53 8.25
C THR A 96 -24.68 -14.75 7.32
N PRO A 97 -23.47 -15.04 7.82
CA PRO A 97 -22.33 -15.40 6.97
C PRO A 97 -22.64 -16.55 5.99
N ALA A 98 -23.41 -17.55 6.40
CA ALA A 98 -23.84 -18.64 5.53
C ALA A 98 -24.72 -18.15 4.36
N GLU A 99 -25.60 -17.19 4.60
CA GLU A 99 -26.41 -16.56 3.54
C GLU A 99 -25.55 -15.68 2.64
N LEU A 100 -24.60 -14.92 3.20
CA LEU A 100 -23.67 -14.11 2.42
C LEU A 100 -22.80 -14.95 1.49
N VAL A 101 -22.32 -16.12 1.93
CA VAL A 101 -21.59 -17.09 1.07
C VAL A 101 -22.48 -17.59 -0.07
N ARG A 102 -23.74 -17.93 0.21
CA ARG A 102 -24.69 -18.34 -0.85
C ARG A 102 -24.97 -17.24 -1.87
N MET A 103 -25.09 -15.99 -1.42
CA MET A 103 -25.21 -14.83 -2.29
C MET A 103 -23.95 -14.63 -3.13
N ASN A 104 -22.77 -14.70 -2.50
CA ASN A 104 -21.48 -14.57 -3.19
C ASN A 104 -21.37 -15.59 -4.34
N LYS A 105 -21.75 -16.84 -4.08
CA LYS A 105 -21.74 -17.90 -5.08
C LYS A 105 -22.68 -17.64 -6.27
N ALA A 106 -23.80 -16.96 -6.04
CA ALA A 106 -24.73 -16.61 -7.12
C ALA A 106 -24.15 -15.56 -8.09
N TYR A 107 -23.27 -14.69 -7.61
CA TYR A 107 -22.63 -13.66 -8.42
C TYR A 107 -21.25 -14.06 -8.98
N PHE A 108 -20.54 -14.96 -8.30
CA PHE A 108 -19.17 -15.36 -8.64
C PHE A 108 -19.09 -16.85 -8.95
N PRO A 109 -19.08 -17.23 -10.24
CA PRO A 109 -19.08 -18.65 -10.64
C PRO A 109 -17.90 -19.47 -10.12
N ARG A 110 -16.76 -18.80 -9.83
CA ARG A 110 -15.56 -19.44 -9.26
C ARG A 110 -15.60 -19.58 -7.75
N CYS A 111 -16.68 -19.16 -7.08
CA CYS A 111 -16.80 -19.24 -5.62
C CYS A 111 -16.80 -20.70 -5.15
N SER A 112 -15.81 -21.01 -4.28
CA SER A 112 -15.61 -22.36 -3.74
C SER A 112 -16.30 -22.54 -2.40
N ASP A 113 -17.26 -23.47 -2.33
CA ASP A 113 -17.91 -23.88 -1.08
C ASP A 113 -16.91 -24.53 -0.12
N GLU A 114 -15.96 -25.31 -0.65
CA GLU A 114 -14.93 -25.98 0.14
C GLU A 114 -14.00 -24.96 0.80
N MET A 115 -13.53 -23.97 0.03
CA MET A 115 -12.71 -22.89 0.56
C MET A 115 -13.49 -22.07 1.60
N ALA A 116 -14.75 -21.72 1.32
CA ALA A 116 -15.58 -20.97 2.26
C ALA A 116 -15.78 -21.73 3.57
N ALA A 117 -16.05 -23.05 3.51
CA ALA A 117 -16.21 -23.90 4.69
C ALA A 117 -14.89 -24.04 5.48
N GLY A 118 -13.76 -24.23 4.78
CA GLY A 118 -12.43 -24.29 5.38
C GLY A 118 -12.05 -23.00 6.12
N LEU A 119 -12.24 -21.86 5.46
CA LEU A 119 -12.00 -20.54 6.06
C LEU A 119 -12.94 -20.24 7.24
N ALA A 120 -14.23 -20.57 7.11
CA ALA A 120 -15.20 -20.39 8.17
C ALA A 120 -14.82 -21.17 9.44
N LYS A 121 -14.35 -22.41 9.27
CA LYS A 121 -13.87 -23.25 10.37
C LYS A 121 -12.60 -22.70 11.00
N ARG A 122 -11.60 -22.36 10.18
CA ARG A 122 -10.29 -21.86 10.63
C ARG A 122 -10.40 -20.54 11.37
N LEU A 123 -11.18 -19.60 10.83
CA LEU A 123 -11.38 -18.27 11.39
C LEU A 123 -12.47 -18.25 12.48
N GLU A 124 -13.01 -19.39 12.85
CA GLU A 124 -14.06 -19.54 13.88
C GLU A 124 -15.25 -18.58 13.66
N ILE A 125 -15.71 -18.45 12.40
CA ILE A 125 -16.78 -17.50 12.04
C ILE A 125 -18.13 -18.03 12.54
N PRO A 126 -18.93 -17.22 13.28
CA PRO A 126 -20.28 -17.59 13.71
C PRO A 126 -21.27 -17.60 12.52
N MET A 127 -21.28 -18.68 11.73
CA MET A 127 -21.98 -18.79 10.44
C MET A 127 -23.49 -18.60 10.51
N LYS A 128 -24.12 -18.73 11.70
CA LYS A 128 -25.57 -18.62 11.90
C LYS A 128 -26.01 -17.30 12.55
N MET A 129 -25.07 -16.42 12.92
CA MET A 129 -25.38 -15.14 13.57
C MET A 129 -25.51 -14.05 12.49
N ALA A 130 -26.55 -13.19 12.60
CA ALA A 130 -26.72 -12.06 11.67
C ALA A 130 -25.50 -11.12 11.68
N PHE A 131 -25.07 -10.66 10.52
CA PHE A 131 -23.83 -9.86 10.34
C PHE A 131 -23.75 -8.63 11.26
N LYS A 132 -24.86 -7.90 11.42
CA LYS A 132 -24.92 -6.72 12.32
C LYS A 132 -24.69 -7.04 13.80
N LYS A 133 -24.83 -8.33 14.22
CA LYS A 133 -24.60 -8.77 15.60
C LYS A 133 -23.18 -9.28 15.84
N LEU A 134 -22.40 -9.43 14.77
CA LEU A 134 -21.00 -9.85 14.86
C LEU A 134 -20.14 -8.71 15.41
N SER A 135 -19.07 -9.07 16.14
CA SER A 135 -18.01 -8.12 16.50
C SER A 135 -17.33 -7.57 15.23
N ILE A 136 -16.67 -6.42 15.33
CA ILE A 136 -15.92 -5.81 14.21
C ILE A 136 -14.92 -6.80 13.63
N GLY A 137 -14.23 -7.58 14.49
CA GLY A 137 -13.30 -8.61 14.06
C GLY A 137 -13.97 -9.72 13.25
N ASN A 138 -15.10 -10.25 13.74
CA ASN A 138 -15.84 -11.25 13.00
C ASN A 138 -16.43 -10.71 11.68
N GLN A 139 -16.85 -9.44 11.63
CA GLN A 139 -17.25 -8.79 10.38
C GLN A 139 -16.08 -8.72 9.38
N SER A 140 -14.85 -8.42 9.84
CA SER A 140 -13.65 -8.44 9.02
C SER A 140 -13.31 -9.84 8.51
N LYS A 141 -13.41 -10.86 9.37
CA LYS A 141 -13.23 -12.27 8.99
C LYS A 141 -14.24 -12.70 7.92
N VAL A 142 -15.51 -12.31 8.04
CA VAL A 142 -16.54 -12.59 7.03
C VAL A 142 -16.23 -11.90 5.71
N ALA A 143 -15.84 -10.62 5.72
CA ALA A 143 -15.49 -9.90 4.51
C ALA A 143 -14.28 -10.55 3.80
N LEU A 144 -13.26 -10.96 4.56
CA LEU A 144 -12.10 -11.67 4.04
C LEU A 144 -12.51 -13.05 3.47
N LEU A 145 -13.31 -13.82 4.19
CA LEU A 145 -13.83 -15.11 3.71
C LEU A 145 -14.51 -14.97 2.36
N LEU A 146 -15.39 -13.98 2.19
CA LEU A 146 -16.10 -13.75 0.94
C LEU A 146 -15.14 -13.41 -0.21
N ALA A 147 -14.17 -12.54 0.04
CA ALA A 147 -13.18 -12.13 -0.97
C ALA A 147 -12.27 -13.29 -1.39
N LEU A 148 -11.84 -14.14 -0.44
CA LEU A 148 -11.00 -15.31 -0.71
C LEU A 148 -11.77 -16.43 -1.42
N ALA A 149 -12.99 -16.74 -0.93
CA ALA A 149 -13.82 -17.81 -1.48
C ALA A 149 -14.33 -17.50 -2.89
N GLN A 150 -14.39 -16.24 -3.30
CA GLN A 150 -14.82 -15.80 -4.62
C GLN A 150 -13.97 -16.37 -5.77
N GLY A 151 -12.74 -16.84 -5.50
CA GLY A 151 -11.82 -17.31 -6.54
C GLY A 151 -11.13 -16.17 -7.29
N ALA A 152 -10.91 -15.04 -6.62
CA ALA A 152 -10.26 -13.85 -7.16
C ALA A 152 -8.78 -14.12 -7.51
N GLU A 153 -8.28 -13.45 -8.54
CA GLU A 153 -6.86 -13.46 -8.95
C GLU A 153 -6.09 -12.32 -8.27
N VAL A 154 -6.80 -11.22 -7.97
CA VAL A 154 -6.26 -10.06 -7.27
C VAL A 154 -7.13 -9.77 -6.05
N LEU A 155 -6.51 -9.56 -4.91
CA LEU A 155 -7.15 -9.08 -3.69
C LEU A 155 -6.82 -7.60 -3.48
N VAL A 156 -7.84 -6.75 -3.38
CA VAL A 156 -7.72 -5.35 -3.01
C VAL A 156 -8.27 -5.17 -1.60
N LEU A 157 -7.39 -4.85 -0.65
CA LEU A 157 -7.70 -4.84 0.77
C LEU A 157 -7.47 -3.43 1.34
N ASP A 158 -8.56 -2.72 1.64
CA ASP A 158 -8.49 -1.37 2.17
C ASP A 158 -8.55 -1.39 3.69
N GLU A 159 -7.38 -1.28 4.33
CA GLU A 159 -7.19 -1.34 5.78
C GLU A 159 -7.95 -2.52 6.43
N PRO A 160 -7.68 -3.78 6.04
CA PRO A 160 -8.47 -4.94 6.44
C PRO A 160 -8.41 -5.22 7.94
N THR A 161 -7.36 -4.77 8.61
CA THR A 161 -7.04 -4.98 10.03
C THR A 161 -7.40 -3.80 10.94
N ALA A 162 -7.90 -2.70 10.36
CA ALA A 162 -8.19 -1.48 11.11
C ALA A 162 -9.20 -1.72 12.25
N GLY A 163 -8.81 -1.33 13.47
CA GLY A 163 -9.65 -1.44 14.67
C GLY A 163 -9.75 -2.84 15.24
N LEU A 164 -8.88 -3.77 14.85
CA LEU A 164 -8.78 -5.12 15.39
C LEU A 164 -7.74 -5.20 16.49
N ASP A 165 -7.92 -6.15 17.40
CA ASP A 165 -6.89 -6.50 18.37
C ASP A 165 -5.72 -7.24 17.71
N PRO A 166 -4.52 -7.28 18.35
CA PRO A 166 -3.33 -7.88 17.76
C PRO A 166 -3.47 -9.36 17.39
N VAL A 167 -4.28 -10.13 18.12
CA VAL A 167 -4.49 -11.57 17.84
C VAL A 167 -5.26 -11.74 16.55
N MET A 168 -6.33 -10.95 16.36
CA MET A 168 -7.11 -10.96 15.12
C MET A 168 -6.32 -10.44 13.92
N VAL A 169 -5.45 -9.44 14.12
CA VAL A 169 -4.54 -8.95 13.08
C VAL A 169 -3.65 -10.08 12.60
N ASP A 170 -2.94 -10.76 13.51
CA ASP A 170 -2.04 -11.88 13.18
C ASP A 170 -2.80 -13.01 12.44
N GLU A 171 -4.00 -13.36 12.89
CA GLU A 171 -4.85 -14.37 12.24
C GLU A 171 -5.22 -14.01 10.79
N ILE A 172 -5.59 -12.73 10.54
CA ILE A 172 -5.91 -12.25 9.20
C ILE A 172 -4.66 -12.25 8.31
N LEU A 173 -3.53 -11.74 8.80
CA LEU A 173 -2.30 -11.68 8.03
C LEU A 173 -1.78 -13.09 7.68
N ARG A 174 -1.79 -14.03 8.62
CA ARG A 174 -1.46 -15.44 8.35
C ARG A 174 -2.38 -16.05 7.31
N THR A 175 -3.69 -15.77 7.38
CA THR A 175 -4.64 -16.25 6.38
C THR A 175 -4.32 -15.74 4.98
N LEU A 176 -3.94 -14.46 4.85
CA LEU A 176 -3.54 -13.88 3.58
C LEU A 176 -2.24 -14.49 3.03
N ILE A 177 -1.24 -14.71 3.89
CA ILE A 177 0.03 -15.36 3.50
C ILE A 177 -0.21 -16.78 2.99
N GLU A 178 -0.96 -17.59 3.73
CA GLU A 178 -1.25 -18.97 3.36
C GLU A 178 -2.06 -19.06 2.07
N ASP A 179 -3.04 -18.16 1.87
CA ASP A 179 -3.78 -18.06 0.62
C ASP A 179 -2.87 -17.65 -0.54
N HIS A 180 -1.99 -16.65 -0.33
CA HIS A 180 -1.02 -16.23 -1.32
C HIS A 180 -0.09 -17.38 -1.72
N ILE A 181 0.49 -18.10 -0.75
CA ILE A 181 1.40 -19.25 -1.01
C ILE A 181 0.68 -20.35 -1.79
N SER A 182 -0.57 -20.66 -1.43
CA SER A 182 -1.34 -21.76 -2.03
C SER A 182 -1.94 -21.43 -3.40
N GLN A 183 -2.35 -20.19 -3.64
CA GLN A 183 -3.08 -19.76 -4.83
C GLN A 183 -2.26 -18.85 -5.76
N GLY A 184 -1.15 -18.28 -5.31
CA GLY A 184 -0.33 -17.33 -6.08
C GLY A 184 -1.03 -16.02 -6.41
N ARG A 185 -2.00 -15.59 -5.61
CA ARG A 185 -2.80 -14.39 -5.86
C ARG A 185 -1.97 -13.13 -5.68
N THR A 186 -2.28 -12.11 -6.47
CA THR A 186 -1.76 -10.76 -6.22
C THR A 186 -2.54 -10.13 -5.08
N ILE A 187 -1.83 -9.54 -4.11
CA ILE A 187 -2.44 -8.84 -2.98
C ILE A 187 -2.03 -7.37 -3.02
N PHE A 188 -3.02 -6.48 -3.08
CA PHE A 188 -2.84 -5.04 -2.95
C PHE A 188 -3.52 -4.57 -1.67
N ILE A 189 -2.72 -4.33 -0.62
CA ILE A 189 -3.20 -4.02 0.72
C ILE A 189 -2.82 -2.61 1.13
N SER A 190 -3.80 -1.79 1.55
CA SER A 190 -3.50 -0.53 2.23
C SER A 190 -3.38 -0.74 3.73
N SER A 191 -2.42 -0.06 4.34
CA SER A 191 -2.29 0.01 5.80
C SER A 191 -1.64 1.33 6.22
N HIS A 192 -1.91 1.76 7.43
CA HIS A 192 -1.15 2.77 8.16
C HIS A 192 -0.28 2.14 9.26
N HIS A 193 -0.34 0.82 9.43
CA HIS A 193 0.46 0.03 10.35
C HIS A 193 1.65 -0.61 9.63
N LEU A 194 2.83 -0.03 9.80
CA LEU A 194 4.05 -0.45 9.11
C LEU A 194 4.45 -1.90 9.42
N GLY A 195 4.28 -2.33 10.68
CA GLY A 195 4.61 -3.70 11.09
C GLY A 195 3.80 -4.78 10.39
N GLU A 196 2.54 -4.50 10.01
CA GLU A 196 1.71 -5.42 9.21
C GLU A 196 2.28 -5.60 7.81
N VAL A 197 2.70 -4.49 7.19
CA VAL A 197 3.29 -4.49 5.85
C VAL A 197 4.64 -5.19 5.85
N GLU A 198 5.49 -4.93 6.85
CA GLU A 198 6.79 -5.61 7.01
C GLU A 198 6.69 -7.13 7.16
N GLN A 199 5.53 -7.60 7.65
CA GLN A 199 5.29 -9.02 7.88
C GLN A 199 4.90 -9.78 6.62
N ILE A 200 4.16 -9.16 5.69
CA ILE A 200 3.55 -9.89 4.57
C ILE A 200 3.92 -9.39 3.18
N CYS A 201 4.42 -8.15 3.04
CA CYS A 201 4.60 -7.54 1.72
C CYS A 201 5.99 -7.79 1.14
N ASP A 202 6.04 -7.93 -0.20
CA ASP A 202 7.28 -7.96 -0.99
C ASP A 202 7.67 -6.55 -1.44
N TRP A 203 6.64 -5.75 -1.77
CA TRP A 203 6.76 -4.39 -2.28
C TRP A 203 6.02 -3.41 -1.40
N VAL A 204 6.51 -2.18 -1.35
CA VAL A 204 5.84 -1.08 -0.67
C VAL A 204 5.81 0.16 -1.53
N GLY A 205 4.64 0.83 -1.53
CA GLY A 205 4.46 2.18 -2.06
C GLY A 205 4.07 3.12 -0.93
N ILE A 206 4.79 4.22 -0.76
CA ILE A 206 4.50 5.24 0.25
C ILE A 206 3.80 6.41 -0.42
N LEU A 207 2.56 6.66 -0.01
CA LEU A 207 1.69 7.70 -0.53
C LEU A 207 1.52 8.83 0.49
N GLU A 208 1.70 10.06 0.06
CA GLU A 208 1.39 11.25 0.85
C GLU A 208 0.76 12.34 -0.03
N GLU A 209 -0.28 12.99 0.46
CA GLU A 209 -1.01 14.06 -0.25
C GLU A 209 -1.38 13.70 -1.71
N GLY A 210 -1.78 12.45 -1.94
CA GLY A 210 -2.18 11.94 -3.25
C GLY A 210 -1.02 11.59 -4.19
N ARG A 211 0.23 11.68 -3.75
CA ARG A 211 1.43 11.41 -4.56
C ARG A 211 2.20 10.22 -4.02
N LEU A 212 2.74 9.43 -4.92
CA LEU A 212 3.67 8.35 -4.57
C LEU A 212 5.05 8.98 -4.31
N LEU A 213 5.52 8.87 -3.07
CA LEU A 213 6.83 9.38 -2.67
C LEU A 213 7.94 8.37 -2.93
N LEU A 214 7.64 7.09 -2.72
CA LEU A 214 8.59 5.99 -2.90
C LEU A 214 7.84 4.73 -3.33
N GLU A 215 8.45 3.95 -4.20
CA GLU A 215 8.10 2.57 -4.52
C GLU A 215 9.38 1.73 -4.51
N SER A 216 9.43 0.67 -3.70
CA SER A 216 10.60 -0.21 -3.59
C SER A 216 10.22 -1.58 -3.09
N ARG A 217 11.11 -2.56 -3.31
CA ARG A 217 11.05 -3.84 -2.61
C ARG A 217 11.38 -3.65 -1.14
N LEU A 218 10.68 -4.36 -0.28
CA LEU A 218 10.93 -4.29 1.16
C LEU A 218 12.36 -4.75 1.51
N GLU A 219 12.86 -5.74 0.79
CA GLU A 219 14.23 -6.24 0.95
C GLU A 219 15.27 -5.19 0.54
N GLU A 220 15.05 -4.44 -0.54
CA GLU A 220 15.93 -3.34 -0.97
C GLU A 220 16.00 -2.24 0.10
N ILE A 221 14.85 -1.92 0.74
CA ILE A 221 14.82 -0.95 1.84
C ILE A 221 15.74 -1.41 2.97
N ARG A 222 15.68 -2.67 3.37
CA ARG A 222 16.49 -3.23 4.45
C ARG A 222 17.99 -3.26 4.12
N GLN A 223 18.33 -3.60 2.88
CA GLN A 223 19.71 -3.83 2.46
C GLN A 223 20.42 -2.54 2.04
N GLU A 224 19.77 -1.66 1.32
CA GLU A 224 20.40 -0.56 0.61
C GLU A 224 20.18 0.81 1.25
N PHE A 225 19.03 1.03 1.94
CA PHE A 225 18.74 2.34 2.50
C PHE A 225 19.53 2.60 3.78
N ARG A 226 20.13 3.80 3.85
CA ARG A 226 20.91 4.26 5.00
C ARG A 226 20.50 5.67 5.41
N LEU A 227 20.54 5.90 6.71
CA LEU A 227 20.51 7.25 7.28
C LEU A 227 21.94 7.76 7.42
N VAL A 228 22.23 8.89 6.81
CA VAL A 228 23.51 9.58 6.92
C VAL A 228 23.28 10.88 7.69
N ILE A 229 23.89 11.00 8.86
CA ILE A 229 23.82 12.21 9.70
C ILE A 229 25.16 12.93 9.63
N VAL A 230 25.11 14.22 9.29
CA VAL A 230 26.30 15.04 9.16
C VAL A 230 26.15 16.32 9.96
N SER A 231 27.31 16.90 10.36
CA SER A 231 27.38 18.24 10.88
C SER A 231 28.36 19.08 10.03
N GLY A 232 28.04 20.33 9.85
CA GLY A 232 28.89 21.31 9.13
C GLY A 232 28.14 22.60 8.94
N GLU A 233 28.88 23.70 8.87
CA GLU A 233 28.34 25.03 8.56
C GLU A 233 28.37 25.25 7.05
N GLY A 234 27.25 25.74 6.50
CA GLY A 234 27.19 26.14 5.08
C GLY A 234 27.28 24.99 4.08
N LEU A 235 26.98 23.72 4.49
CA LEU A 235 26.98 22.61 3.58
C LEU A 235 25.94 22.84 2.48
N PRO A 236 26.33 22.75 1.19
CA PRO A 236 25.37 22.83 0.11
C PRO A 236 24.36 21.67 0.20
N ALA A 237 23.12 21.92 -0.22
CA ALA A 237 22.15 20.82 -0.38
C ALA A 237 22.77 19.78 -1.31
N ALA A 238 23.06 18.60 -0.77
CA ALA A 238 23.71 17.55 -1.54
C ALA A 238 22.76 17.06 -2.63
N LYS A 239 23.16 17.22 -3.89
CA LYS A 239 22.42 16.76 -5.07
C LYS A 239 23.01 15.42 -5.50
N SER A 240 22.52 14.34 -4.95
CA SER A 240 22.81 12.99 -5.45
C SER A 240 21.49 12.35 -5.88
N PRO A 241 21.45 11.59 -6.99
CA PRO A 241 20.26 10.87 -7.42
C PRO A 241 19.81 9.81 -6.39
N ASP A 242 20.73 9.36 -5.54
CA ASP A 242 20.47 8.36 -4.50
C ASP A 242 19.91 8.97 -3.21
N VAL A 243 19.87 10.29 -3.08
CA VAL A 243 19.28 10.99 -1.94
C VAL A 243 17.76 11.05 -2.12
N VAL A 244 17.04 10.27 -1.31
CA VAL A 244 15.57 10.18 -1.32
C VAL A 244 14.93 11.29 -0.49
N SER A 245 15.58 11.68 0.61
CA SER A 245 15.11 12.76 1.50
C SER A 245 16.29 13.43 2.18
N ALA A 246 16.19 14.75 2.40
CA ALA A 246 17.15 15.54 3.16
C ALA A 246 16.38 16.44 4.13
N THR A 247 16.77 16.44 5.40
CA THR A 247 16.20 17.31 6.44
C THR A 247 17.31 17.99 7.21
N THR A 248 17.08 19.25 7.60
CA THR A 248 18.03 20.03 8.40
C THR A 248 17.44 20.27 9.79
N ASP A 249 18.22 20.02 10.83
CA ASP A 249 17.84 20.22 12.23
C ASP A 249 18.98 20.97 12.94
N GLY A 250 18.88 22.30 12.96
CA GLY A 250 19.93 23.17 13.44
C GLY A 250 21.21 23.04 12.59
N ARG A 251 22.32 22.61 13.21
CA ARG A 251 23.59 22.35 12.54
C ARG A 251 23.75 20.93 11.97
N PHE A 252 22.74 20.09 12.15
CA PHE A 252 22.75 18.71 11.69
C PHE A 252 21.94 18.60 10.42
N GLN A 253 22.45 17.84 9.46
CA GLN A 253 21.71 17.44 8.26
C GLN A 253 21.56 15.93 8.28
N ARG A 254 20.34 15.45 7.97
CA ARG A 254 20.00 14.04 7.88
C ARG A 254 19.61 13.73 6.45
N TYR A 255 20.27 12.74 5.86
CA TYR A 255 20.01 12.29 4.50
C TYR A 255 19.52 10.85 4.55
N VAL A 256 18.43 10.58 3.85
CA VAL A 256 18.03 9.20 3.51
C VAL A 256 18.63 8.91 2.14
N VAL A 257 19.52 7.93 2.08
CA VAL A 257 20.24 7.54 0.88
C VAL A 257 19.85 6.12 0.50
N ALA A 258 19.35 5.93 -0.74
CA ALA A 258 18.88 4.64 -1.21
C ALA A 258 20.00 3.68 -1.60
N ARG A 259 21.13 4.20 -2.06
CA ARG A 259 22.29 3.40 -2.53
C ARG A 259 23.59 4.14 -2.28
N GLU A 260 24.70 3.41 -2.27
CA GLU A 260 26.06 3.96 -2.19
C GLU A 260 26.28 5.03 -1.08
N ALA A 261 25.66 4.81 0.10
CA ALA A 261 25.70 5.77 1.20
C ALA A 261 27.15 6.12 1.64
N GLU A 262 28.09 5.16 1.58
CA GLU A 262 29.50 5.39 1.90
C GLU A 262 30.17 6.33 0.88
N ARG A 263 29.88 6.18 -0.40
CA ARG A 263 30.36 7.09 -1.45
C ARG A 263 29.80 8.49 -1.24
N PHE A 264 28.49 8.59 -0.99
CA PHE A 264 27.84 9.85 -0.68
C PHE A 264 28.46 10.53 0.55
N ALA A 265 28.72 9.77 1.62
CA ALA A 265 29.39 10.28 2.81
C ALA A 265 30.82 10.74 2.52
N ALA A 266 31.56 10.04 1.65
CA ALA A 266 32.90 10.45 1.24
C ALA A 266 32.89 11.77 0.45
N GLU A 267 31.90 11.98 -0.42
CA GLU A 267 31.69 13.23 -1.13
C GLU A 267 31.40 14.38 -0.16
N LEU A 268 30.55 14.18 0.84
CA LEU A 268 30.27 15.19 1.87
C LEU A 268 31.51 15.51 2.73
N ARG A 269 32.33 14.51 3.09
CA ARG A 269 33.62 14.75 3.78
C ARG A 269 34.54 15.64 2.95
N GLY A 270 34.61 15.43 1.62
CA GLY A 270 35.38 16.26 0.70
C GLY A 270 34.90 17.72 0.64
N GLN A 271 33.62 17.96 1.00
CA GLN A 271 33.02 19.31 1.09
C GLN A 271 33.12 19.92 2.50
N GLY A 272 33.84 19.27 3.42
CA GLY A 272 34.04 19.77 4.78
C GLY A 272 33.02 19.33 5.81
N ALA A 273 32.13 18.39 5.47
CA ALA A 273 31.19 17.84 6.42
C ALA A 273 31.84 16.82 7.37
N THR A 274 31.43 16.83 8.62
CA THR A 274 31.76 15.79 9.59
C THR A 274 30.63 14.75 9.60
N ILE A 275 30.93 13.53 9.20
CA ILE A 275 29.97 12.41 9.27
C ILE A 275 29.86 11.94 10.71
N LEU A 276 28.67 12.00 11.25
CA LEU A 276 28.39 11.59 12.63
C LEU A 276 27.91 10.14 12.70
N GLU A 277 27.09 9.72 11.70
CA GLU A 277 26.48 8.41 11.69
C GLU A 277 26.15 7.97 10.27
N ILE A 278 26.31 6.68 9.99
CA ILE A 278 25.75 5.96 8.84
C ILE A 278 25.13 4.70 9.40
N SER A 279 23.80 4.62 9.39
CA SER A 279 23.06 3.49 9.97
C SER A 279 22.07 2.88 8.98
N PRO A 280 21.78 1.57 9.10
CA PRO A 280 20.70 0.94 8.34
C PRO A 280 19.37 1.64 8.63
N LEU A 281 18.50 1.74 7.63
CA LEU A 281 17.21 2.40 7.76
C LEU A 281 16.08 1.37 7.54
N GLY A 282 15.24 1.17 8.56
CA GLY A 282 14.05 0.34 8.45
C GLY A 282 12.86 1.07 7.81
N LEU A 283 11.83 0.33 7.39
CA LEU A 283 10.63 0.89 6.77
C LEU A 283 9.97 1.98 7.63
N ARG A 284 9.94 1.79 8.95
CA ARG A 284 9.34 2.76 9.87
C ARG A 284 10.08 4.10 9.86
N GLU A 285 11.38 4.07 9.92
CA GLU A 285 12.21 5.28 9.92
C GLU A 285 12.14 5.97 8.58
N LEU A 286 12.24 5.21 7.49
CA LEU A 286 12.07 5.69 6.12
C LEU A 286 10.73 6.42 5.96
N PHE A 287 9.63 5.79 6.39
CA PHE A 287 8.29 6.39 6.36
C PHE A 287 8.25 7.72 7.12
N LEU A 288 8.80 7.76 8.33
CA LEU A 288 8.84 8.99 9.14
C LEU A 288 9.66 10.11 8.48
N HIS A 289 10.75 9.78 7.81
CA HIS A 289 11.56 10.78 7.08
C HIS A 289 10.85 11.30 5.83
N LEU A 290 10.10 10.46 5.12
CA LEU A 290 9.38 10.87 3.90
C LEU A 290 8.11 11.68 4.18
N VAL A 291 7.43 11.39 5.30
CA VAL A 291 6.10 11.93 5.60
C VAL A 291 6.14 13.10 6.62
N ARG A 292 7.28 13.35 7.27
CA ARG A 292 7.44 14.55 8.10
C ARG A 292 7.45 15.78 7.19
N LYS A 293 6.43 16.63 7.33
CA LYS A 293 6.49 17.99 6.79
C LYS A 293 7.65 18.72 7.50
N GLU A 294 8.52 19.36 6.72
CA GLU A 294 9.43 20.38 7.26
C GLU A 294 8.60 21.39 8.04
N ASP A 295 9.02 21.73 9.26
CA ASP A 295 8.47 22.85 9.98
C ASP A 295 8.66 24.11 9.10
N PRO A 296 7.59 24.92 8.87
CA PRO A 296 7.68 26.09 7.98
C PRO A 296 8.58 27.22 8.51
N CYS A 297 9.40 26.97 9.52
CA CYS A 297 10.29 27.93 10.15
C CYS A 297 11.71 28.00 9.60
N THR A 298 12.03 27.29 8.49
CA THR A 298 13.33 27.41 7.84
C THR A 298 13.18 28.26 6.58
N PRO A 299 13.73 29.50 6.53
CA PRO A 299 13.68 30.31 5.32
C PRO A 299 14.66 29.75 4.28
N GLY A 300 14.15 29.20 3.21
CA GLY A 300 14.92 28.93 1.99
C GLY A 300 15.02 27.47 1.59
N ASN A 301 13.94 26.87 1.12
CA ASN A 301 14.04 25.91 0.02
C ASN A 301 12.73 25.80 -0.75
N ALA A 302 12.51 26.76 -1.67
CA ALA A 302 11.51 26.61 -2.71
C ALA A 302 12.11 25.68 -3.78
N GLY A 303 11.65 24.43 -3.87
CA GLY A 303 11.71 23.68 -5.11
C GLY A 303 12.69 22.51 -5.23
N ALA A 304 12.85 21.66 -4.23
CA ALA A 304 13.32 20.29 -4.49
C ALA A 304 12.10 19.37 -4.64
N LYS A 305 11.53 19.33 -5.85
CA LYS A 305 10.62 18.24 -6.24
C LYS A 305 11.46 16.96 -6.26
N ALA A 306 11.21 16.06 -5.32
CA ALA A 306 11.70 14.69 -5.44
C ALA A 306 11.20 14.14 -6.78
N ALA A 307 12.09 13.85 -7.69
CA ALA A 307 11.76 13.08 -8.86
C ALA A 307 11.35 11.67 -8.38
N PRO A 308 10.28 11.08 -8.91
CA PRO A 308 9.98 9.70 -8.58
C PRO A 308 11.18 8.84 -8.96
N VAL A 309 11.70 8.09 -8.00
CA VAL A 309 12.71 7.08 -8.28
C VAL A 309 12.03 6.07 -9.21
N SER A 310 12.31 6.17 -10.50
CA SER A 310 11.70 5.35 -11.53
C SER A 310 12.02 3.89 -11.28
N SER A 311 10.98 3.06 -11.35
CA SER A 311 11.02 1.60 -11.38
C SER A 311 12.27 1.08 -12.08
N PHE A 312 13.07 0.33 -11.34
CA PHE A 312 14.26 -0.34 -11.86
C PHE A 312 13.85 -1.49 -12.76
N SER A 313 14.46 -1.56 -13.94
CA SER A 313 14.34 -2.64 -14.93
C SER A 313 14.91 -3.96 -14.42
#